data_e4667154324047476eed0ae1e4363ee0
#
_entry.id   e4667154324047476eed0ae1e4363ee0
#
_cell.length_a   1.000
_cell.length_b   1.000
_cell.length_c   1.000
_cell.angle_alpha   90.00
_cell.angle_beta   90.00
_cell.angle_gamma   90.00
#
_symmetry.space_group_name_H-M   'P 1'
#
loop_
_entity.id
_entity.type
_entity.pdbx_description
1 polymer ?
#
loop_
_entity_poly.entity_id
_entity_poly.type
_entity_poly.pdbx_seq_one_letter_code
_entity_poly.pdbx_strand_id
1 'polypeptide(L)'
;MNAAPTLGLIGGTGLTELDDGFETLDIDTPYGPPSAPVRVLPGGPVRLLFLPRHGSPHRYPPHKVNYRANLWALREAGARQVLAVSAVGGITPGYGPRTLAAPDQLIYFTWGREHTYHDSPDVPLVHVDFTRPYEGPLRRALLEAAGRAGEPVVDGG
;
A
#
# COMPACT_ATOMS: atom_id res chain seq x y z
N MET A 1 20.11 -5.13 19.37
CA MET A 1 20.16 -4.71 17.95
C MET A 1 18.75 -4.39 17.53
N ASN A 2 18.44 -3.13 17.17
CA ASN A 2 17.12 -2.81 16.63
C ASN A 2 16.97 -3.49 15.27
N ALA A 3 15.89 -4.26 15.10
CA ALA A 3 15.57 -4.84 13.80
C ALA A 3 15.44 -3.71 12.76
N ALA A 4 15.88 -3.98 11.53
CA ALA A 4 15.71 -3.04 10.43
C ALA A 4 14.22 -2.62 10.28
N PRO A 5 13.94 -1.35 10.03
CA PRO A 5 12.58 -0.92 9.80
C PRO A 5 11.99 -1.67 8.60
N THR A 6 10.71 -2.05 8.70
CA THR A 6 10.03 -2.84 7.68
C THR A 6 8.92 -2.01 7.04
N LEU A 7 9.01 -1.83 5.73
CA LEU A 7 8.06 -1.10 4.90
C LEU A 7 7.30 -2.06 3.99
N GLY A 8 5.97 -2.01 4.03
CA GLY A 8 5.11 -2.65 3.05
C GLY A 8 4.97 -1.81 1.79
N LEU A 9 5.08 -2.44 0.64
CA LEU A 9 4.83 -1.85 -0.66
C LEU A 9 3.68 -2.58 -1.34
N ILE A 10 2.58 -1.90 -1.61
CA ILE A 10 1.47 -2.45 -2.39
C ILE A 10 1.58 -1.94 -3.82
N GLY A 11 1.82 -2.87 -4.75
CA GLY A 11 1.87 -2.58 -6.19
C GLY A 11 0.49 -2.62 -6.84
N GLY A 12 0.16 -1.58 -7.59
CA GLY A 12 -1.02 -1.52 -8.46
C GLY A 12 -0.71 -1.93 -9.90
N THR A 13 -1.58 -1.53 -10.82
CA THR A 13 -1.39 -1.77 -12.26
C THR A 13 -0.05 -1.21 -12.74
N GLY A 14 0.72 -2.03 -13.45
CA GLY A 14 2.06 -1.68 -13.92
C GLY A 14 3.20 -1.98 -12.94
N LEU A 15 2.86 -2.36 -11.68
CA LEU A 15 3.82 -2.79 -10.67
C LEU A 15 3.31 -4.09 -10.05
N THR A 16 3.18 -5.14 -10.84
CA THR A 16 2.63 -6.44 -10.43
C THR A 16 3.68 -7.53 -10.37
N GLU A 17 4.77 -7.35 -11.11
CA GLU A 17 5.87 -8.31 -11.21
C GLU A 17 7.16 -7.59 -10.80
N LEU A 18 7.86 -8.20 -9.91
CA LEU A 18 9.24 -7.94 -9.59
C LEU A 18 10.00 -9.20 -9.99
N ASP A 19 11.27 -9.08 -10.33
CA ASP A 19 12.11 -10.18 -10.77
C ASP A 19 11.94 -11.45 -9.91
N ASP A 20 12.13 -12.62 -10.51
CA ASP A 20 12.03 -13.91 -9.85
C ASP A 20 13.16 -14.11 -8.81
N GLY A 21 12.90 -14.92 -7.80
CA GLY A 21 13.92 -15.33 -6.81
C GLY A 21 13.79 -14.70 -5.44
N PHE A 22 12.69 -14.01 -5.14
CA PHE A 22 12.42 -13.49 -3.80
C PHE A 22 11.85 -14.57 -2.86
N GLU A 23 12.25 -14.49 -1.60
CA GLU A 23 11.56 -15.21 -0.53
C GLU A 23 10.09 -14.78 -0.52
N THR A 24 9.18 -15.75 -0.42
CA THR A 24 7.74 -15.50 -0.30
C THR A 24 7.23 -15.97 1.05
N LEU A 25 6.32 -15.21 1.63
CA LEU A 25 5.66 -15.52 2.88
C LEU A 25 4.18 -15.77 2.59
N ASP A 26 3.74 -17.01 2.81
CA ASP A 26 2.32 -17.36 2.83
C ASP A 26 1.77 -17.03 4.20
N ILE A 27 0.82 -16.12 4.27
CA ILE A 27 0.26 -15.64 5.53
C ILE A 27 -1.24 -15.86 5.54
N ASP A 28 -1.69 -16.67 6.48
CA ASP A 28 -3.10 -16.84 6.76
C ASP A 28 -3.65 -15.60 7.47
N THR A 29 -4.84 -15.19 7.05
CA THR A 29 -5.52 -14.05 7.65
C THR A 29 -6.94 -14.40 8.07
N PRO A 30 -7.47 -13.77 9.14
CA PRO A 30 -8.86 -14.00 9.56
C PRO A 30 -9.88 -13.45 8.57
N TYR A 31 -9.42 -12.74 7.53
CA TYR A 31 -10.25 -12.13 6.49
C TYR A 31 -10.21 -12.91 5.17
N GLY A 32 -9.67 -14.13 5.18
CA GLY A 32 -9.44 -14.94 3.99
C GLY A 32 -8.09 -14.64 3.32
N PRO A 33 -7.83 -15.19 2.13
CA PRO A 33 -6.53 -15.07 1.49
C PRO A 33 -6.23 -13.63 1.02
N PRO A 34 -4.97 -13.18 1.15
CA PRO A 34 -4.49 -11.97 0.48
C PRO A 34 -4.43 -12.17 -1.03
N SER A 35 -4.22 -11.10 -1.78
CA SER A 35 -4.18 -11.15 -3.25
C SER A 35 -3.04 -12.01 -3.80
N ALA A 36 -1.95 -12.13 -3.08
CA ALA A 36 -0.79 -12.98 -3.36
C ALA A 36 0.02 -13.18 -2.07
N PRO A 37 0.97 -14.15 -2.04
CA PRO A 37 2.00 -14.20 -1.00
C PRO A 37 2.78 -12.90 -0.92
N VAL A 38 3.20 -12.55 0.30
CA VAL A 38 4.05 -11.37 0.53
C VAL A 38 5.47 -11.72 0.08
N ARG A 39 6.05 -10.94 -0.82
CA ARG A 39 7.43 -11.09 -1.26
C ARG A 39 8.38 -10.26 -0.40
N VAL A 40 9.50 -10.84 -0.01
CA VAL A 40 10.56 -10.13 0.71
C VAL A 40 11.59 -9.65 -0.30
N LEU A 41 11.74 -8.34 -0.45
CA LEU A 41 12.73 -7.77 -1.36
C LEU A 41 14.10 -7.75 -0.69
N PRO A 42 15.16 -8.20 -1.38
CA PRO A 42 16.49 -8.26 -0.81
C PRO A 42 17.14 -6.88 -0.71
N GLY A 43 17.93 -6.71 0.33
CA GLY A 43 18.94 -5.68 0.45
C GLY A 43 18.46 -4.33 0.97
N GLY A 44 19.43 -3.58 1.50
CA GLY A 44 19.24 -2.22 1.98
C GLY A 44 19.01 -2.08 3.48
N PRO A 45 18.99 -0.84 3.96
CA PRO A 45 18.81 -0.52 5.38
C PRO A 45 17.36 -0.70 5.87
N VAL A 46 16.43 -0.91 4.95
CA VAL A 46 14.99 -1.12 5.21
C VAL A 46 14.59 -2.46 4.62
N ARG A 47 13.91 -3.29 5.40
CA ARG A 47 13.31 -4.53 4.90
C ARG A 47 12.06 -4.15 4.12
N LEU A 48 12.01 -4.45 2.83
CA LEU A 48 10.86 -4.20 1.98
C LEU A 48 10.02 -5.46 1.81
N LEU A 49 8.72 -5.33 1.99
CA LEU A 49 7.72 -6.36 1.76
C LEU A 49 6.82 -5.91 0.61
N PHE A 50 6.71 -6.71 -0.42
CA PHE A 50 5.92 -6.38 -1.60
C PHE A 50 4.68 -7.27 -1.70
N LEU A 51 3.55 -6.65 -2.06
CA LEU A 51 2.29 -7.34 -2.33
C LEU A 51 1.61 -6.74 -3.56
N PRO A 52 1.41 -7.54 -4.65
CA PRO A 52 0.66 -7.08 -5.81
C PRO A 52 -0.84 -7.05 -5.48
N ARG A 53 -1.43 -5.85 -5.50
CA ARG A 53 -2.84 -5.63 -5.10
C ARG A 53 -3.83 -6.49 -5.87
N HIS A 54 -3.59 -6.70 -7.15
CA HIS A 54 -4.48 -7.46 -8.02
C HIS A 54 -4.09 -8.94 -8.18
N GLY A 55 -3.10 -9.41 -7.41
CA GLY A 55 -2.51 -10.74 -7.56
C GLY A 55 -1.42 -10.79 -8.64
N SER A 56 -0.74 -11.93 -8.71
CA SER A 56 0.23 -12.24 -9.76
C SER A 56 -0.07 -13.65 -10.28
N PRO A 57 -0.46 -13.81 -11.58
CA PRO A 57 -0.76 -12.73 -12.53
C PRO A 57 -1.96 -11.86 -12.08
N HIS A 58 -2.16 -10.70 -12.71
CA HIS A 58 -3.27 -9.80 -12.43
C HIS A 58 -4.63 -10.48 -12.64
N ARG A 59 -5.29 -10.91 -11.57
CA ARG A 59 -6.53 -11.71 -11.60
C ARG A 59 -7.71 -11.12 -10.86
N TYR A 60 -7.46 -10.23 -9.89
CA TYR A 60 -8.53 -9.63 -9.12
C TYR A 60 -8.92 -8.25 -9.66
N PRO A 61 -10.16 -8.05 -10.10
CA PRO A 61 -10.65 -6.70 -10.41
C PRO A 61 -10.72 -5.86 -9.12
N PRO A 62 -10.70 -4.53 -9.20
CA PRO A 62 -10.60 -3.64 -8.03
C PRO A 62 -11.63 -3.90 -6.93
N HIS A 63 -12.87 -4.22 -7.30
CA HIS A 63 -13.96 -4.48 -6.36
C HIS A 63 -13.92 -5.87 -5.71
N LYS A 64 -13.02 -6.76 -6.15
CA LYS A 64 -12.81 -8.11 -5.60
C LYS A 64 -11.50 -8.25 -4.82
N VAL A 65 -10.69 -7.21 -4.77
CA VAL A 65 -9.47 -7.20 -3.96
C VAL A 65 -9.84 -7.28 -2.48
N ASN A 66 -9.24 -8.23 -1.76
CA ASN A 66 -9.39 -8.33 -0.31
C ASN A 66 -8.42 -7.40 0.40
N TYR A 67 -8.82 -6.13 0.55
CA TYR A 67 -7.97 -5.08 1.14
C TYR A 67 -7.61 -5.37 2.60
N ARG A 68 -8.55 -5.94 3.37
CA ARG A 68 -8.31 -6.31 4.79
C ARG A 68 -7.23 -7.37 4.89
N ALA A 69 -7.35 -8.45 4.11
CA ALA A 69 -6.35 -9.51 4.11
C ALA A 69 -4.98 -9.02 3.64
N ASN A 70 -4.92 -8.17 2.62
CA ASN A 70 -3.66 -7.62 2.12
C ASN A 70 -2.90 -6.80 3.18
N LEU A 71 -3.59 -5.90 3.86
CA LEU A 71 -2.98 -5.08 4.91
C LEU A 71 -2.63 -5.92 6.15
N TRP A 72 -3.49 -6.88 6.49
CA TRP A 72 -3.23 -7.81 7.59
C TRP A 72 -1.96 -8.63 7.33
N ALA A 73 -1.83 -9.22 6.14
CA ALA A 73 -0.67 -10.01 5.78
C ALA A 73 0.64 -9.20 5.84
N LEU A 74 0.63 -7.95 5.34
CA LEU A 74 1.80 -7.08 5.46
C LEU A 74 2.13 -6.76 6.93
N ARG A 75 1.13 -6.53 7.77
CA ARG A 75 1.32 -6.28 9.20
C ARG A 75 1.94 -7.50 9.90
N GLU A 76 1.40 -8.70 9.66
CA GLU A 76 1.92 -9.95 10.24
C GLU A 76 3.34 -10.25 9.75
N ALA A 77 3.67 -9.93 8.49
CA ALA A 77 5.03 -10.00 7.96
C ALA A 77 5.99 -8.98 8.58
N GLY A 78 5.49 -8.06 9.41
CA GLY A 78 6.27 -7.09 10.18
C GLY A 78 6.22 -5.65 9.68
N ALA A 79 5.47 -5.34 8.61
CA ALA A 79 5.32 -3.95 8.16
C ALA A 79 4.62 -3.09 9.24
N ARG A 80 5.12 -1.89 9.44
CA ARG A 80 4.51 -0.88 10.31
C ARG A 80 4.08 0.37 9.55
N GLN A 81 4.56 0.49 8.33
CA GLN A 81 4.20 1.53 7.37
C GLN A 81 3.96 0.88 6.03
N VAL A 82 3.04 1.43 5.24
CA VAL A 82 2.69 0.91 3.92
C VAL A 82 2.68 2.05 2.92
N LEU A 83 3.39 1.86 1.82
CA LEU A 83 3.31 2.69 0.62
C LEU A 83 2.48 1.95 -0.43
N ALA A 84 1.44 2.58 -0.94
CA ALA A 84 0.63 2.04 -2.01
C ALA A 84 0.85 2.85 -3.30
N VAL A 85 1.19 2.15 -4.38
CA VAL A 85 1.37 2.74 -5.71
C VAL A 85 0.20 2.34 -6.60
N SER A 86 -0.42 3.32 -7.25
CA SER A 86 -1.56 3.09 -8.13
C SER A 86 -1.47 3.97 -9.37
N ALA A 87 -1.76 3.37 -10.54
CA ALA A 87 -2.04 4.14 -11.73
C ALA A 87 -3.49 4.64 -11.67
N VAL A 88 -3.69 5.92 -11.93
CA VAL A 88 -4.99 6.59 -11.86
C VAL A 88 -5.18 7.53 -13.05
N GLY A 89 -6.41 7.92 -13.34
CA GLY A 89 -6.71 8.98 -14.29
C GLY A 89 -6.57 10.36 -13.63
N GLY A 90 -5.77 11.24 -14.21
CA GLY A 90 -5.72 12.63 -13.79
C GLY A 90 -6.93 13.40 -14.29
N ILE A 91 -7.55 14.21 -13.43
CA ILE A 91 -8.74 15.03 -13.76
C ILE A 91 -8.35 16.50 -13.87
N THR A 92 -7.56 16.99 -12.94
CA THR A 92 -7.14 18.39 -12.85
C THR A 92 -5.98 18.69 -13.81
N PRO A 93 -5.91 19.87 -14.44
CA PRO A 93 -4.73 20.30 -15.17
C PRO A 93 -3.45 20.18 -14.34
N GLY A 94 -2.38 19.68 -14.95
CA GLY A 94 -1.11 19.40 -14.26
C GLY A 94 -0.95 17.93 -13.84
N TYR A 95 -2.01 17.12 -13.85
CA TYR A 95 -1.97 15.68 -13.55
C TYR A 95 -2.06 14.85 -14.84
N GLY A 96 -1.21 15.17 -15.81
CA GLY A 96 -1.13 14.45 -17.08
C GLY A 96 -0.39 13.11 -16.97
N PRO A 97 -0.23 12.40 -18.11
CA PRO A 97 0.51 11.14 -18.15
C PRO A 97 1.93 11.27 -17.57
N ARG A 98 2.35 10.29 -16.80
CA ARG A 98 3.65 10.21 -16.09
C ARG A 98 3.82 11.21 -14.95
N THR A 99 2.79 11.90 -14.53
CA THR A 99 2.85 12.69 -13.30
C THR A 99 2.84 11.75 -12.09
N LEU A 100 3.81 11.93 -11.20
CA LEU A 100 3.79 11.34 -9.87
C LEU A 100 3.13 12.33 -8.90
N ALA A 101 2.24 11.84 -8.07
CA ALA A 101 1.59 12.63 -7.03
C ALA A 101 1.61 11.90 -5.69
N ALA A 102 1.88 12.63 -4.62
CA ALA A 102 1.72 12.17 -3.26
C ALA A 102 0.52 12.89 -2.63
N PRO A 103 -0.67 12.27 -2.63
CA PRO A 103 -1.87 12.93 -2.12
C PRO A 103 -1.76 13.22 -0.62
N ASP A 104 -2.41 14.26 -0.17
CA ASP A 104 -2.52 14.65 1.24
C ASP A 104 -3.90 14.33 1.82
N GLN A 105 -4.91 14.16 0.95
CA GLN A 105 -6.28 13.82 1.34
C GLN A 105 -6.94 12.91 0.29
N LEU A 106 -8.11 12.37 0.61
CA LEU A 106 -8.94 11.60 -0.30
C LEU A 106 -10.42 11.82 -0.03
N ILE A 107 -11.23 11.64 -1.06
CA ILE A 107 -12.68 11.50 -0.95
C ILE A 107 -13.03 10.04 -1.22
N TYR A 108 -13.69 9.39 -0.27
CA TYR A 108 -14.00 7.97 -0.37
C TYR A 108 -15.44 7.76 -0.84
N PHE A 109 -15.63 7.51 -2.13
CA PHE A 109 -16.94 7.19 -2.73
C PHE A 109 -17.17 5.69 -2.98
N THR A 110 -16.25 4.84 -2.56
CA THR A 110 -16.40 3.39 -2.74
C THR A 110 -17.42 2.83 -1.75
N TRP A 111 -18.27 1.93 -2.22
CA TRP A 111 -19.29 1.25 -1.42
C TRP A 111 -19.37 -0.24 -1.77
N GLY A 112 -20.09 -1.02 -0.94
CA GLY A 112 -20.39 -2.41 -1.23
C GLY A 112 -19.23 -3.38 -1.06
N ARG A 113 -18.18 -3.00 -0.32
CA ARG A 113 -17.06 -3.88 0.02
C ARG A 113 -16.63 -3.72 1.46
N GLU A 114 -16.03 -4.77 1.98
CA GLU A 114 -15.44 -4.83 3.31
C GLU A 114 -14.23 -3.89 3.41
N HIS A 115 -14.27 -2.89 4.27
CA HIS A 115 -13.24 -1.83 4.33
C HIS A 115 -12.82 -1.45 5.75
N THR A 116 -13.29 -2.16 6.77
CA THR A 116 -12.94 -1.92 8.17
C THR A 116 -12.60 -3.22 8.89
N TYR A 117 -11.78 -3.13 9.93
CA TYR A 117 -11.53 -4.21 10.88
C TYR A 117 -12.49 -4.17 12.08
N HIS A 118 -13.26 -3.10 12.22
CA HIS A 118 -14.21 -2.87 13.33
C HIS A 118 -15.64 -3.11 12.83
N ASP A 119 -15.95 -4.33 12.43
CA ASP A 119 -17.21 -4.74 11.80
C ASP A 119 -18.01 -5.78 12.62
N SER A 120 -17.59 -6.02 13.86
CA SER A 120 -18.24 -6.96 14.77
C SER A 120 -18.42 -6.33 16.15
N PRO A 121 -19.49 -6.67 16.89
CA PRO A 121 -19.69 -6.21 18.27
C PRO A 121 -18.59 -6.70 19.23
N ASP A 122 -17.87 -7.75 18.87
CA ASP A 122 -16.75 -8.31 19.66
C ASP A 122 -15.44 -7.54 19.47
N VAL A 123 -15.39 -6.63 18.49
CA VAL A 123 -14.21 -5.79 18.22
C VAL A 123 -14.45 -4.39 18.80
N PRO A 124 -13.55 -3.87 19.65
CA PRO A 124 -13.70 -2.55 20.22
C PRO A 124 -13.89 -1.46 19.16
N LEU A 125 -14.88 -0.61 19.36
CA LEU A 125 -15.08 0.54 18.49
C LEU A 125 -13.92 1.53 18.66
N VAL A 126 -13.30 1.90 17.54
CA VAL A 126 -12.21 2.87 17.48
C VAL A 126 -12.59 4.00 16.53
N HIS A 127 -12.55 5.22 17.04
CA HIS A 127 -12.66 6.43 16.21
C HIS A 127 -11.26 6.88 15.81
N VAL A 128 -11.00 6.92 14.51
CA VAL A 128 -9.73 7.39 13.96
C VAL A 128 -9.92 8.81 13.44
N ASP A 129 -9.05 9.73 13.84
CA ASP A 129 -9.00 11.05 13.22
C ASP A 129 -8.52 10.92 11.77
N PHE A 130 -9.37 11.30 10.84
CA PHE A 130 -9.13 11.23 9.40
C PHE A 130 -8.94 12.62 8.76
N THR A 131 -8.66 13.63 9.56
CA THR A 131 -8.43 15.01 9.09
C THR A 131 -7.25 15.08 8.13
N ARG A 132 -6.17 14.32 8.42
CA ARG A 132 -4.94 14.28 7.62
C ARG A 132 -4.43 12.85 7.45
N PRO A 133 -5.07 12.04 6.61
CA PRO A 133 -4.83 10.59 6.55
C PRO A 133 -3.44 10.21 6.06
N TYR A 134 -2.79 11.08 5.28
CA TYR A 134 -1.47 10.81 4.71
C TYR A 134 -0.35 11.64 5.35
N GLU A 135 -0.64 12.46 6.34
CA GLU A 135 0.41 13.21 7.04
C GLU A 135 1.26 12.26 7.89
N GLY A 136 2.58 12.36 7.77
CA GLY A 136 3.46 11.57 8.59
C GLY A 136 4.89 11.45 8.07
N PRO A 137 5.75 10.74 8.82
CA PRO A 137 7.17 10.58 8.46
C PRO A 137 7.38 9.90 7.11
N LEU A 138 6.54 8.90 6.77
CA LEU A 138 6.69 8.16 5.51
C LEU A 138 6.45 9.08 4.31
N ARG A 139 5.41 9.93 4.34
CA ARG A 139 5.13 10.87 3.26
C ARG A 139 6.28 11.87 3.06
N ARG A 140 6.81 12.43 4.15
CA ARG A 140 7.99 13.32 4.08
C ARG A 140 9.19 12.62 3.49
N ALA A 141 9.49 11.42 3.95
CA ALA A 141 10.60 10.62 3.43
C ALA A 141 10.44 10.28 1.94
N LEU A 142 9.21 10.03 1.48
CA LEU A 142 8.90 9.80 0.06
C LEU A 142 9.23 11.04 -0.78
N LEU A 143 8.75 12.22 -0.38
CA LEU A 143 8.98 13.47 -1.09
C LEU A 143 10.48 13.84 -1.14
N GLU A 144 11.18 13.68 -0.02
CA GLU A 144 12.63 13.88 0.06
C GLU A 144 13.39 12.90 -0.84
N ALA A 145 12.98 11.61 -0.86
CA ALA A 145 13.62 10.59 -1.69
C ALA A 145 13.41 10.90 -3.18
N ALA A 146 12.21 11.31 -3.58
CA ALA A 146 11.92 11.74 -4.94
C ALA A 146 12.80 12.92 -5.36
N GLY A 147 12.91 13.93 -4.49
CA GLY A 147 13.81 15.08 -4.74
C GLY A 147 15.27 14.67 -4.92
N ARG A 148 15.78 13.73 -4.09
CA ARG A 148 17.14 13.19 -4.25
C ARG A 148 17.33 12.39 -5.54
N ALA A 149 16.28 11.71 -6.00
CA ALA A 149 16.29 10.96 -7.26
C ALA A 149 16.12 11.85 -8.50
N GLY A 150 15.82 13.14 -8.33
CA GLY A 150 15.52 14.06 -9.44
C GLY A 150 14.14 13.82 -10.06
N GLU A 151 13.24 13.10 -9.35
CA GLU A 151 11.89 12.78 -9.83
C GLU A 151 10.91 13.84 -9.32
N PRO A 152 10.27 14.60 -10.20
CA PRO A 152 9.27 15.58 -9.79
C PRO A 152 8.00 14.86 -9.28
N VAL A 153 7.56 15.23 -8.08
CA VAL A 153 6.34 14.73 -7.45
C VAL A 153 5.46 15.90 -7.09
N VAL A 154 4.19 15.85 -7.49
CA VAL A 154 3.18 16.81 -7.03
C VAL A 154 2.87 16.51 -5.56
N ASP A 155 3.06 17.50 -4.70
CA ASP A 155 2.78 17.42 -3.27
C ASP A 155 1.36 17.89 -3.00
N GLY A 156 0.42 16.94 -2.89
CA GLY A 156 -1.00 17.18 -2.72
C GLY A 156 -1.88 16.57 -3.82
N GLY A 157 -3.19 16.84 -3.76
CA GLY A 157 -4.15 16.41 -4.80
C GLY A 157 -5.47 15.89 -4.27
#